data_17997f5b232ca340e8502ccefd450711
#
_entry.id   17997f5b232ca340e8502ccefd450711
#
_cell.length_a   1.000
_cell.length_b   1.000
_cell.length_c   1.000
_cell.angle_alpha   90.00
_cell.angle_beta   90.00
_cell.angle_gamma   90.00
#
_symmetry.space_group_name_H-M   'P 1'
#
loop_
_entity.id
_entity.type
_entity.pdbx_description
1 polymer ?
#
loop_
_entity_poly.entity_id
_entity_poly.type
_entity_poly.pdbx_seq_one_letter_code
_entity_poly.pdbx_strand_id
1 'polypeptide(L)'
;MKYRVLEVLFGLVFLVGLYLFAHDTVADQINNLRQDRTLSDYQEAVSEASPETYEAEMQAALAHNAAITENTFAGDLFAGEGVQADDEYNALLNLNGDGVMGMISIPKINQTIPIYHGTDDSVLQVGAGHLPGTALPVGGENTHCVLAAHRGLPSARLFSDIDQLEEGDMIYLHILGEVHAYRVENILPMVPKDDFETLNKALRILHGQDWLSLMTCTPYGIN
;
A
#
# COMPACT_ATOMS: atom_id res chain seq x y z
N MET A 1 30.54 28.65 -37.94
CA MET A 1 29.82 27.34 -37.95
C MET A 1 30.18 26.48 -36.74
N LYS A 2 31.47 26.32 -36.38
CA LYS A 2 31.90 25.51 -35.21
C LYS A 2 31.32 25.99 -33.86
N TYR A 3 31.26 27.27 -33.58
CA TYR A 3 30.72 27.81 -32.31
C TYR A 3 29.21 27.56 -32.14
N ARG A 4 28.44 27.69 -33.23
CA ARG A 4 27.00 27.38 -33.18
C ARG A 4 26.69 25.91 -32.88
N VAL A 5 27.51 25.00 -33.37
CA VAL A 5 27.41 23.57 -33.06
C VAL A 5 27.69 23.31 -31.57
N LEU A 6 28.70 24.02 -31.03
CA LEU A 6 29.05 23.92 -29.61
C LEU A 6 27.95 24.49 -28.69
N GLU A 7 27.36 25.64 -29.05
CA GLU A 7 26.21 26.26 -28.35
C GLU A 7 25.02 25.32 -28.32
N VAL A 8 24.69 24.70 -29.46
CA VAL A 8 23.58 23.70 -29.53
C VAL A 8 23.88 22.48 -28.67
N LEU A 9 25.13 21.99 -28.70
CA LEU A 9 25.52 20.84 -27.86
C LEU A 9 25.40 21.17 -26.36
N PHE A 10 25.89 22.34 -25.92
CA PHE A 10 25.73 22.79 -24.53
C PHE A 10 24.25 22.96 -24.14
N GLY A 11 23.42 23.51 -25.03
CA GLY A 11 21.98 23.62 -24.81
C GLY A 11 21.33 22.26 -24.64
N LEU A 12 21.67 21.26 -25.45
CA LEU A 12 21.14 19.90 -25.32
C LEU A 12 21.59 19.22 -24.00
N VAL A 13 22.88 19.33 -23.66
CA VAL A 13 23.39 18.79 -22.39
C VAL A 13 22.71 19.44 -21.19
N PHE A 14 22.49 20.77 -21.24
CA PHE A 14 21.78 21.49 -20.20
C PHE A 14 20.33 21.01 -20.08
N LEU A 15 19.61 20.84 -21.19
CA LEU A 15 18.22 20.35 -21.19
C LEU A 15 18.11 18.92 -20.67
N VAL A 16 19.05 18.04 -21.06
CA VAL A 16 19.12 16.68 -20.51
C VAL A 16 19.39 16.70 -19.01
N GLY A 17 20.34 17.53 -18.56
CA GLY A 17 20.63 17.69 -17.13
C GLY A 17 19.43 18.22 -16.34
N LEU A 18 18.71 19.22 -16.90
CA LEU A 18 17.50 19.76 -16.30
C LEU A 18 16.37 18.73 -16.24
N TYR A 19 16.19 17.94 -17.30
CA TYR A 19 15.23 16.83 -17.32
C TYR A 19 15.54 15.79 -16.25
N LEU A 20 16.80 15.32 -16.17
CA LEU A 20 17.21 14.33 -15.16
C LEU A 20 17.04 14.87 -13.74
N PHE A 21 17.31 16.15 -13.52
CA PHE A 21 17.14 16.79 -12.21
C PHE A 21 15.66 16.96 -11.80
N ALA A 22 14.79 17.28 -12.76
CA ALA A 22 13.37 17.55 -12.48
C ALA A 22 12.50 16.29 -12.55
N HIS A 23 12.96 15.23 -13.22
CA HIS A 23 12.15 14.05 -13.55
C HIS A 23 11.48 13.42 -12.33
N ASP A 24 12.24 13.14 -11.28
CA ASP A 24 11.73 12.46 -10.08
C ASP A 24 10.70 13.33 -9.33
N THR A 25 10.99 14.63 -9.20
CA THR A 25 10.05 15.58 -8.56
C THR A 25 8.74 15.69 -9.36
N VAL A 26 8.82 15.74 -10.69
CA VAL A 26 7.64 15.82 -11.54
C VAL A 26 6.85 14.52 -11.51
N ALA A 27 7.53 13.37 -11.52
CA ALA A 27 6.90 12.06 -11.45
C ALA A 27 6.15 11.88 -10.12
N ASP A 28 6.78 12.23 -8.99
CA ASP A 28 6.16 12.20 -7.66
C ASP A 28 4.93 13.12 -7.59
N GLN A 29 5.01 14.35 -8.14
CA GLN A 29 3.87 15.27 -8.21
C GLN A 29 2.70 14.69 -9.02
N ILE A 30 3.00 14.06 -10.16
CA ILE A 30 1.97 13.40 -10.98
C ILE A 30 1.32 12.23 -10.22
N ASN A 31 2.13 11.45 -9.51
CA ASN A 31 1.61 10.34 -8.70
C ASN A 31 0.72 10.83 -7.55
N ASN A 32 1.15 11.88 -6.85
CA ASN A 32 0.36 12.50 -5.78
C ASN A 32 -1.00 13.01 -6.31
N LEU A 33 -1.03 13.66 -7.48
CA LEU A 33 -2.29 14.09 -8.12
C LEU A 33 -3.19 12.92 -8.51
N ARG A 34 -2.62 11.77 -8.91
CA ARG A 34 -3.40 10.55 -9.18
C ARG A 34 -3.96 9.96 -7.90
N GLN A 35 -3.15 9.87 -6.86
CA GLN A 35 -3.58 9.39 -5.54
C GLN A 35 -4.71 10.27 -4.99
N ASP A 36 -4.55 11.60 -5.01
CA ASP A 36 -5.59 12.54 -4.57
C ASP A 36 -6.91 12.33 -5.31
N ARG A 37 -6.85 12.10 -6.63
CA ARG A 37 -8.04 11.80 -7.43
C ARG A 37 -8.65 10.46 -7.01
N THR A 38 -7.87 9.40 -6.95
CA THR A 38 -8.34 8.07 -6.52
C THR A 38 -8.99 8.13 -5.14
N LEU A 39 -8.38 8.85 -4.19
CA LEU A 39 -8.93 9.04 -2.85
C LEU A 39 -10.24 9.81 -2.87
N SER A 40 -10.35 10.85 -3.73
CA SER A 40 -11.59 11.62 -3.90
C SER A 40 -12.70 10.76 -4.51
N ASP A 41 -12.39 10.01 -5.56
CA ASP A 41 -13.35 9.12 -6.24
C ASP A 41 -13.86 8.02 -5.28
N TYR A 42 -12.95 7.45 -4.45
CA TYR A 42 -13.32 6.50 -3.41
C TYR A 42 -14.24 7.12 -2.34
N GLN A 43 -13.92 8.33 -1.84
CA GLN A 43 -14.73 9.04 -0.86
C GLN A 43 -16.13 9.37 -1.41
N GLU A 44 -16.21 9.75 -2.69
CA GLU A 44 -17.48 10.00 -3.37
C GLU A 44 -18.31 8.72 -3.42
N ALA A 45 -17.72 7.59 -3.85
CA ALA A 45 -18.41 6.28 -3.89
C ALA A 45 -18.92 5.85 -2.51
N VAL A 46 -18.11 6.01 -1.47
CA VAL A 46 -18.54 5.72 -0.09
C VAL A 46 -19.71 6.63 0.33
N SER A 47 -19.67 7.92 -0.04
CA SER A 47 -20.74 8.86 0.33
C SER A 47 -22.05 8.62 -0.42
N GLU A 48 -21.98 8.04 -1.63
CA GLU A 48 -23.13 7.72 -2.47
C GLU A 48 -23.68 6.32 -2.22
N ALA A 49 -22.92 5.44 -1.56
CA ALA A 49 -23.35 4.09 -1.23
C ALA A 49 -24.58 4.08 -0.35
N SER A 50 -25.57 3.23 -0.68
CA SER A 50 -26.73 3.06 0.18
C SER A 50 -26.35 2.35 1.49
N PRO A 51 -27.11 2.55 2.61
CA PRO A 51 -26.87 1.82 3.83
C PRO A 51 -26.85 0.30 3.64
N GLU A 52 -27.68 -0.22 2.73
CA GLU A 52 -27.76 -1.63 2.41
C GLU A 52 -26.49 -2.11 1.69
N THR A 53 -25.96 -1.32 0.78
CA THR A 53 -24.69 -1.62 0.07
C THR A 53 -23.53 -1.65 1.06
N TYR A 54 -23.45 -0.62 1.91
CA TYR A 54 -22.43 -0.53 2.95
C TYR A 54 -22.46 -1.75 3.89
N GLU A 55 -23.63 -2.11 4.40
CA GLU A 55 -23.79 -3.25 5.30
C GLU A 55 -23.42 -4.56 4.60
N ALA A 56 -23.83 -4.74 3.34
CA ALA A 56 -23.50 -5.93 2.56
C ALA A 56 -21.99 -6.09 2.34
N GLU A 57 -21.28 -5.02 1.94
CA GLU A 57 -19.83 -5.01 1.75
C GLU A 57 -19.10 -5.31 3.07
N MET A 58 -19.49 -4.66 4.16
CA MET A 58 -18.88 -4.87 5.46
C MET A 58 -19.09 -6.31 5.94
N GLN A 59 -20.31 -6.86 5.83
CA GLN A 59 -20.61 -8.23 6.24
C GLN A 59 -19.86 -9.25 5.39
N ALA A 60 -19.72 -9.03 4.08
CA ALA A 60 -18.94 -9.88 3.21
C ALA A 60 -17.45 -9.88 3.59
N ALA A 61 -16.88 -8.71 3.89
CA ALA A 61 -15.50 -8.58 4.33
C ALA A 61 -15.25 -9.25 5.69
N LEU A 62 -16.16 -9.07 6.66
CA LEU A 62 -16.08 -9.73 7.96
C LEU A 62 -16.21 -11.25 7.85
N ALA A 63 -17.10 -11.75 6.98
CA ALA A 63 -17.26 -13.18 6.73
C ALA A 63 -15.99 -13.78 6.10
N HIS A 64 -15.36 -13.06 5.17
CA HIS A 64 -14.07 -13.44 4.60
C HIS A 64 -13.00 -13.54 5.69
N ASN A 65 -12.87 -12.51 6.54
CA ASN A 65 -11.90 -12.51 7.64
C ASN A 65 -12.13 -13.68 8.61
N ALA A 66 -13.37 -14.01 8.91
CA ALA A 66 -13.73 -15.12 9.81
C ALA A 66 -13.33 -16.50 9.23
N ALA A 67 -13.17 -16.63 7.93
CA ALA A 67 -12.72 -17.85 7.27
C ALA A 67 -11.19 -18.02 7.30
N ILE A 68 -10.44 -16.94 7.54
CA ILE A 68 -8.98 -16.97 7.64
C ILE A 68 -8.57 -17.36 9.06
N THR A 69 -8.01 -18.55 9.22
CA THR A 69 -7.64 -19.07 10.55
C THR A 69 -6.14 -18.92 10.85
N GLU A 70 -5.33 -18.79 9.82
CA GLU A 70 -3.88 -18.57 9.93
C GLU A 70 -3.34 -17.87 8.69
N ASN A 71 -2.28 -17.08 8.89
CA ASN A 71 -1.48 -16.52 7.80
C ASN A 71 -0.24 -17.38 7.64
N THR A 72 -0.11 -18.07 6.52
CA THR A 72 1.05 -18.90 6.20
C THR A 72 1.57 -18.54 4.81
N PHE A 73 2.81 -18.11 4.76
CA PHE A 73 3.43 -17.64 3.53
C PHE A 73 4.59 -18.55 3.13
N ALA A 74 4.68 -18.80 1.83
CA ALA A 74 5.81 -19.45 1.18
C ALA A 74 6.08 -18.71 -0.13
N GLY A 75 7.35 -18.40 -0.41
CA GLY A 75 7.73 -17.64 -1.60
C GLY A 75 7.88 -16.14 -1.34
N ASP A 76 8.31 -15.42 -2.38
CA ASP A 76 8.53 -13.97 -2.33
C ASP A 76 7.18 -13.23 -2.46
N LEU A 77 6.74 -12.59 -1.38
CA LEU A 77 5.46 -11.89 -1.31
C LEU A 77 5.38 -10.68 -2.26
N PHE A 78 6.52 -10.07 -2.57
CA PHE A 78 6.61 -8.95 -3.53
C PHE A 78 6.70 -9.41 -4.98
N ALA A 79 7.07 -10.68 -5.21
CA ALA A 79 7.07 -11.29 -6.53
C ALA A 79 5.72 -11.94 -6.91
N GLY A 80 4.69 -11.81 -6.07
CA GLY A 80 3.39 -12.43 -6.28
C GLY A 80 3.40 -13.96 -6.11
N GLU A 81 4.38 -14.50 -5.39
CA GLU A 81 4.50 -15.95 -5.12
C GLU A 81 3.65 -16.41 -3.92
N GLY A 82 2.79 -15.54 -3.40
CA GLY A 82 1.90 -15.84 -2.28
C GLY A 82 0.56 -16.46 -2.71
N VAL A 83 -0.45 -16.30 -1.85
CA VAL A 83 -1.83 -16.67 -2.16
C VAL A 83 -2.30 -15.80 -3.33
N GLN A 84 -2.81 -16.45 -4.39
CA GLN A 84 -3.30 -15.71 -5.55
C GLN A 84 -4.66 -15.09 -5.24
N ALA A 85 -4.84 -13.84 -5.68
CA ALA A 85 -6.14 -13.18 -5.66
C ALA A 85 -7.09 -13.89 -6.64
N ASP A 86 -8.27 -14.26 -6.17
CA ASP A 86 -9.35 -14.80 -7.01
C ASP A 86 -10.45 -13.75 -7.23
N ASP A 87 -11.45 -14.10 -8.05
CA ASP A 87 -12.54 -13.20 -8.39
C ASP A 87 -13.40 -12.84 -7.15
N GLU A 88 -13.52 -13.78 -6.19
CA GLU A 88 -14.28 -13.54 -4.95
C GLU A 88 -13.57 -12.51 -4.09
N TYR A 89 -12.27 -12.67 -3.85
CA TYR A 89 -11.45 -11.69 -3.13
C TYR A 89 -11.46 -10.32 -3.81
N ASN A 90 -11.30 -10.27 -5.13
CA ASN A 90 -11.25 -9.02 -5.90
C ASN A 90 -12.59 -8.26 -5.93
N ALA A 91 -13.69 -8.92 -5.60
CA ALA A 91 -15.01 -8.30 -5.50
C ALA A 91 -15.27 -7.62 -4.15
N LEU A 92 -14.54 -8.02 -3.07
CA LEU A 92 -14.75 -7.50 -1.71
C LEU A 92 -14.20 -6.08 -1.57
N LEU A 93 -14.95 -5.18 -0.92
CA LEU A 93 -14.56 -3.78 -0.69
C LEU A 93 -14.23 -3.01 -1.98
N ASN A 94 -14.83 -3.38 -3.10
CA ASN A 94 -14.52 -2.83 -4.43
C ASN A 94 -15.70 -2.02 -4.99
N LEU A 95 -16.12 -0.96 -4.28
CA LEU A 95 -17.30 -0.16 -4.60
C LEU A 95 -17.30 0.42 -6.01
N ASN A 96 -16.16 0.89 -6.50
CA ASN A 96 -16.00 1.50 -7.83
C ASN A 96 -15.63 0.51 -8.92
N GLY A 97 -15.29 -0.74 -8.58
CA GLY A 97 -14.77 -1.71 -9.54
C GLY A 97 -13.36 -1.39 -10.06
N ASP A 98 -12.63 -0.49 -9.39
CA ASP A 98 -11.26 -0.06 -9.73
C ASP A 98 -10.18 -0.71 -8.87
N GLY A 99 -10.59 -1.61 -7.97
CA GLY A 99 -9.72 -2.34 -7.07
C GLY A 99 -9.30 -1.59 -5.81
N VAL A 100 -9.87 -0.42 -5.52
CA VAL A 100 -9.59 0.35 -4.31
C VAL A 100 -10.47 -0.15 -3.16
N MET A 101 -9.82 -0.64 -2.09
CA MET A 101 -10.48 -1.09 -0.86
C MET A 101 -10.71 0.03 0.15
N GLY A 102 -9.85 1.05 0.13
CA GLY A 102 -9.84 2.12 1.14
C GLY A 102 -8.59 2.98 1.08
N MET A 103 -8.27 3.61 2.20
CA MET A 103 -7.13 4.50 2.34
C MET A 103 -6.35 4.17 3.62
N ILE A 104 -5.02 4.29 3.56
CA ILE A 104 -4.16 4.32 4.75
C ILE A 104 -3.60 5.72 4.95
N SER A 105 -3.71 6.25 6.18
CA SER A 105 -3.14 7.52 6.58
C SER A 105 -2.11 7.32 7.69
N ILE A 106 -0.91 7.85 7.48
CA ILE A 106 0.24 7.77 8.40
C ILE A 106 0.71 9.18 8.70
N PRO A 107 0.15 9.86 9.74
CA PRO A 107 0.40 11.28 10.00
C PRO A 107 1.87 11.61 10.26
N LYS A 108 2.61 10.74 10.94
CA LYS A 108 4.04 10.94 11.27
C LYS A 108 4.88 11.25 10.04
N ILE A 109 4.59 10.62 8.92
CA ILE A 109 5.31 10.78 7.65
C ILE A 109 4.51 11.56 6.61
N ASN A 110 3.36 12.13 7.01
CA ASN A 110 2.46 12.90 6.16
C ASN A 110 2.10 12.16 4.86
N GLN A 111 1.72 10.87 4.98
CA GLN A 111 1.28 10.04 3.85
C GLN A 111 -0.19 9.65 4.01
N THR A 112 -0.93 9.78 2.91
CA THR A 112 -2.26 9.19 2.74
C THR A 112 -2.30 8.60 1.34
N ILE A 113 -2.42 7.28 1.25
CA ILE A 113 -2.35 6.55 -0.01
C ILE A 113 -3.50 5.55 -0.13
N PRO A 114 -3.99 5.26 -1.35
CA PRO A 114 -5.01 4.25 -1.56
C PRO A 114 -4.50 2.84 -1.24
N ILE A 115 -5.41 2.00 -0.76
CA ILE A 115 -5.20 0.56 -0.56
C ILE A 115 -5.89 -0.16 -1.72
N TYR A 116 -5.15 -1.00 -2.42
CA TYR A 116 -5.63 -1.81 -3.53
C TYR A 116 -5.62 -3.29 -3.21
N HIS A 117 -6.39 -4.07 -3.97
CA HIS A 117 -6.28 -5.51 -3.97
C HIS A 117 -4.95 -6.00 -4.54
N GLY A 118 -4.36 -7.01 -3.90
CA GLY A 118 -3.14 -7.66 -4.37
C GLY A 118 -1.87 -6.85 -4.16
N THR A 119 -0.76 -7.49 -4.49
CA THR A 119 0.60 -6.92 -4.36
C THR A 119 1.37 -6.99 -5.67
N ASP A 120 0.65 -6.95 -6.80
CA ASP A 120 1.27 -6.89 -8.12
C ASP A 120 2.06 -5.60 -8.29
N ASP A 121 3.10 -5.65 -9.13
CA ASP A 121 3.98 -4.50 -9.38
C ASP A 121 3.22 -3.24 -9.82
N SER A 122 2.18 -3.40 -10.64
CA SER A 122 1.31 -2.29 -11.06
C SER A 122 0.57 -1.60 -9.90
N VAL A 123 0.23 -2.34 -8.85
CA VAL A 123 -0.40 -1.84 -7.62
C VAL A 123 0.64 -1.14 -6.76
N LEU A 124 1.76 -1.81 -6.50
CA LEU A 124 2.80 -1.31 -5.60
C LEU A 124 3.49 -0.03 -6.11
N GLN A 125 3.39 0.27 -7.42
CA GLN A 125 3.88 1.52 -8.01
C GLN A 125 2.99 2.74 -7.71
N VAL A 126 1.71 2.55 -7.34
CA VAL A 126 0.74 3.64 -7.21
C VAL A 126 0.10 3.77 -5.83
N GLY A 127 0.17 2.73 -4.99
CA GLY A 127 -0.45 2.71 -3.67
C GLY A 127 0.08 1.61 -2.77
N ALA A 128 -0.65 1.32 -1.71
CA ALA A 128 -0.45 0.15 -0.88
C ALA A 128 -1.29 -1.02 -1.42
N GLY A 129 -0.69 -2.19 -1.54
CA GLY A 129 -1.35 -3.42 -1.91
C GLY A 129 -1.72 -4.25 -0.67
N HIS A 130 -2.94 -4.74 -0.61
CA HIS A 130 -3.35 -5.71 0.39
C HIS A 130 -2.85 -7.10 -0.01
N LEU A 131 -2.17 -7.78 0.90
CA LEU A 131 -1.62 -9.11 0.66
C LEU A 131 -2.73 -10.17 0.68
N PRO A 132 -3.04 -10.83 -0.45
CA PRO A 132 -4.06 -11.88 -0.49
C PRO A 132 -3.76 -13.00 0.50
N GLY A 133 -4.82 -13.56 1.11
CA GLY A 133 -4.70 -14.59 2.14
C GLY A 133 -4.47 -14.04 3.55
N THR A 134 -4.37 -12.71 3.72
CA THR A 134 -4.44 -12.06 5.03
C THR A 134 -5.82 -11.45 5.26
N ALA A 135 -6.12 -11.05 6.49
CA ALA A 135 -7.40 -10.42 6.79
C ALA A 135 -7.56 -9.09 6.05
N LEU A 136 -8.75 -8.86 5.49
CA LEU A 136 -9.14 -7.58 4.90
C LEU A 136 -9.06 -6.44 5.92
N PRO A 137 -8.85 -5.20 5.49
CA PRO A 137 -8.54 -4.06 6.37
C PRO A 137 -9.75 -3.51 7.14
N VAL A 138 -10.72 -4.35 7.49
CA VAL A 138 -11.93 -3.98 8.26
C VAL A 138 -11.81 -4.25 9.75
N GLY A 139 -10.62 -4.64 10.22
CA GLY A 139 -10.36 -4.93 11.63
C GLY A 139 -11.08 -6.19 12.14
N GLY A 140 -11.08 -6.35 13.45
CA GLY A 140 -11.76 -7.43 14.15
C GLY A 140 -10.83 -8.30 14.99
N GLU A 141 -11.40 -8.99 15.99
CA GLU A 141 -10.64 -9.93 16.79
C GLU A 141 -10.17 -11.15 15.97
N ASN A 142 -8.97 -11.59 16.22
CA ASN A 142 -8.30 -12.69 15.50
C ASN A 142 -8.03 -12.36 14.02
N THR A 143 -7.76 -11.11 13.72
CA THR A 143 -7.38 -10.68 12.37
C THR A 143 -5.95 -10.19 12.32
N HIS A 144 -5.32 -10.32 11.16
CA HIS A 144 -4.02 -9.72 10.88
C HIS A 144 -4.00 -9.30 9.40
N CYS A 145 -4.22 -8.02 9.16
CA CYS A 145 -4.14 -7.42 7.84
C CYS A 145 -2.68 -7.09 7.49
N VAL A 146 -2.28 -7.36 6.25
CA VAL A 146 -0.94 -7.03 5.76
C VAL A 146 -1.04 -6.13 4.55
N LEU A 147 -0.41 -4.97 4.62
CA LEU A 147 -0.30 -4.00 3.54
C LEU A 147 1.15 -3.84 3.12
N ALA A 148 1.41 -3.91 1.82
CA ALA A 148 2.73 -3.72 1.24
C ALA A 148 2.76 -2.49 0.34
N ALA A 149 3.86 -1.76 0.31
CA ALA A 149 4.10 -0.70 -0.66
C ALA A 149 5.59 -0.55 -0.94
N HIS A 150 5.93 -0.03 -2.10
CA HIS A 150 7.31 0.23 -2.46
C HIS A 150 7.98 1.30 -1.59
N ARG A 151 9.30 1.21 -1.52
CA ARG A 151 10.18 2.16 -0.87
C ARG A 151 11.26 2.62 -1.85
N GLY A 152 11.46 3.93 -1.94
CA GLY A 152 12.54 4.49 -2.76
C GLY A 152 12.23 4.53 -4.26
N LEU A 153 10.97 4.50 -4.65
CA LEU A 153 10.60 4.76 -6.03
C LEU A 153 10.84 6.25 -6.38
N PRO A 154 11.49 6.55 -7.52
CA PRO A 154 11.63 7.94 -7.97
C PRO A 154 10.29 8.63 -8.26
N SER A 155 9.26 7.85 -8.58
CA SER A 155 7.94 8.33 -9.01
C SER A 155 6.91 8.45 -7.89
N ALA A 156 7.17 7.92 -6.68
CA ALA A 156 6.20 7.92 -5.60
C ALA A 156 6.87 7.72 -4.23
N ARG A 157 6.45 8.50 -3.23
CA ARG A 157 6.99 8.36 -1.86
C ARG A 157 6.50 7.11 -1.17
N LEU A 158 5.21 6.77 -1.26
CA LEU A 158 4.58 5.60 -0.65
C LEU A 158 5.11 5.31 0.77
N PHE A 159 5.76 4.14 0.97
CA PHE A 159 6.40 3.77 2.25
C PHE A 159 7.88 4.15 2.35
N SER A 160 8.34 5.15 1.55
CA SER A 160 9.76 5.56 1.56
C SER A 160 10.26 6.03 2.92
N ASP A 161 9.40 6.64 3.70
CA ASP A 161 9.72 7.22 5.01
C ASP A 161 9.22 6.36 6.18
N ILE A 162 8.81 5.10 5.95
CA ILE A 162 8.23 4.23 6.99
C ILE A 162 9.21 3.94 8.14
N ASP A 163 10.51 4.05 7.88
CA ASP A 163 11.57 3.92 8.89
C ASP A 163 11.65 5.08 9.89
N GLN A 164 10.87 6.15 9.67
CA GLN A 164 10.70 7.25 10.63
C GLN A 164 9.63 6.94 11.69
N LEU A 165 8.87 5.84 11.53
CA LEU A 165 7.91 5.42 12.53
C LEU A 165 8.61 4.91 13.78
N GLU A 166 8.02 5.24 14.92
CA GLU A 166 8.45 4.81 16.24
C GLU A 166 7.29 4.10 16.96
N GLU A 167 7.60 3.28 17.96
CA GLU A 167 6.57 2.69 18.83
C GLU A 167 5.70 3.79 19.45
N GLY A 168 4.39 3.65 19.35
CA GLY A 168 3.40 4.62 19.80
C GLY A 168 2.82 5.51 18.70
N ASP A 169 3.45 5.60 17.53
CA ASP A 169 2.90 6.34 16.38
C ASP A 169 1.57 5.72 15.90
N MET A 170 0.68 6.57 15.37
CA MET A 170 -0.65 6.15 14.94
C MET A 170 -0.73 6.00 13.43
N ILE A 171 -1.48 4.98 13.02
CA ILE A 171 -1.82 4.66 11.63
C ILE A 171 -3.34 4.53 11.57
N TYR A 172 -3.95 5.03 10.50
CA TYR A 172 -5.40 5.00 10.32
C TYR A 172 -5.75 4.36 8.99
N LEU A 173 -6.65 3.38 9.02
CA LEU A 173 -7.28 2.85 7.82
C LEU A 173 -8.69 3.43 7.71
N HIS A 174 -9.04 3.95 6.55
CA HIS A 174 -10.37 4.48 6.25
C HIS A 174 -11.04 3.53 5.25
N ILE A 175 -11.98 2.74 5.73
CA ILE A 175 -12.65 1.69 4.96
C ILE A 175 -14.15 1.87 5.07
N LEU A 176 -14.84 1.99 3.93
CA LEU A 176 -16.31 2.15 3.89
C LEU A 176 -16.83 3.24 4.85
N GLY A 177 -16.08 4.35 5.02
CA GLY A 177 -16.46 5.43 5.93
C GLY A 177 -16.14 5.19 7.41
N GLU A 178 -15.69 4.00 7.80
CA GLU A 178 -15.15 3.72 9.13
C GLU A 178 -13.66 4.04 9.24
N VAL A 179 -13.19 4.33 10.45
CA VAL A 179 -11.78 4.60 10.73
C VAL A 179 -11.27 3.59 11.75
N HIS A 180 -10.36 2.73 11.31
CA HIS A 180 -9.65 1.79 12.16
C HIS A 180 -8.30 2.39 12.56
N ALA A 181 -8.06 2.57 13.86
CA ALA A 181 -6.86 3.20 14.39
C ALA A 181 -5.91 2.15 14.97
N TYR A 182 -4.71 2.08 14.45
CA TYR A 182 -3.63 1.20 14.91
C TYR A 182 -2.50 2.00 15.50
N ARG A 183 -1.85 1.45 16.50
CA ARG A 183 -0.64 2.01 17.12
C ARG A 183 0.53 1.11 16.81
N VAL A 184 1.65 1.69 16.39
CA VAL A 184 2.91 0.96 16.20
C VAL A 184 3.36 0.36 17.53
N GLU A 185 3.47 -0.96 17.58
CA GLU A 185 3.92 -1.70 18.77
C GLU A 185 5.24 -2.45 18.57
N ASN A 186 5.60 -2.71 17.31
CA ASN A 186 6.83 -3.44 17.00
C ASN A 186 7.37 -3.02 15.64
N ILE A 187 8.70 -2.94 15.55
CA ILE A 187 9.40 -2.60 14.31
C ILE A 187 10.44 -3.70 14.06
N LEU A 188 10.30 -4.37 12.91
CA LEU A 188 11.27 -5.33 12.41
C LEU A 188 12.07 -4.66 11.28
N PRO A 189 13.30 -4.19 11.54
CA PRO A 189 14.04 -3.37 10.59
C PRO A 189 14.46 -4.10 9.32
N MET A 190 14.60 -5.42 9.40
CA MET A 190 14.91 -6.28 8.26
C MET A 190 14.54 -7.73 8.56
N VAL A 191 13.80 -8.35 7.65
CA VAL A 191 13.59 -9.80 7.60
C VAL A 191 14.15 -10.28 6.25
N PRO A 192 15.11 -11.23 6.20
CA PRO A 192 15.58 -11.80 4.94
C PRO A 192 14.39 -12.40 4.16
N LYS A 193 14.37 -12.22 2.85
CA LYS A 193 13.24 -12.63 2.00
C LYS A 193 12.99 -14.15 1.97
N ASP A 194 13.97 -14.93 2.33
CA ASP A 194 13.97 -16.40 2.43
C ASP A 194 13.83 -16.92 3.88
N ASP A 195 13.72 -16.02 4.86
CA ASP A 195 13.45 -16.36 6.26
C ASP A 195 11.93 -16.44 6.51
N PHE A 196 11.30 -17.45 5.94
CA PHE A 196 9.86 -17.69 6.09
C PHE A 196 9.45 -18.01 7.52
N GLU A 197 10.35 -18.51 8.36
CA GLU A 197 10.06 -18.78 9.79
C GLU A 197 9.81 -17.46 10.52
N THR A 198 10.73 -16.50 10.39
CA THR A 198 10.57 -15.17 11.00
C THR A 198 9.38 -14.43 10.41
N LEU A 199 9.17 -14.50 9.08
CA LEU A 199 8.05 -13.85 8.41
C LEU A 199 6.70 -14.39 8.91
N ASN A 200 6.51 -15.72 8.89
CA ASN A 200 5.28 -16.35 9.34
C ASN A 200 5.03 -16.10 10.84
N LYS A 201 6.08 -16.03 11.66
CA LYS A 201 5.96 -15.68 13.08
C LYS A 201 5.52 -14.23 13.26
N ALA A 202 6.03 -13.31 12.45
CA ALA A 202 5.68 -11.88 12.50
C ALA A 202 4.24 -11.62 12.03
N LEU A 203 3.80 -12.33 10.98
CA LEU A 203 2.51 -12.10 10.34
C LEU A 203 1.39 -13.06 10.80
N ARG A 204 1.66 -13.89 11.83
CA ARG A 204 0.65 -14.82 12.35
C ARG A 204 -0.55 -14.08 12.94
N ILE A 205 -1.71 -14.71 12.90
CA ILE A 205 -2.89 -14.26 13.63
C ILE A 205 -2.67 -14.51 15.14
N LEU A 206 -2.91 -13.49 15.95
CA LEU A 206 -2.84 -13.59 17.40
C LEU A 206 -4.26 -13.58 17.98
N HIS A 207 -4.55 -14.60 18.79
CA HIS A 207 -5.88 -14.77 19.37
C HIS A 207 -6.30 -13.59 20.25
N GLY A 208 -7.52 -13.08 20.03
CA GLY A 208 -8.08 -11.92 20.73
C GLY A 208 -7.48 -10.57 20.33
N GLN A 209 -6.71 -10.54 19.22
CA GLN A 209 -6.01 -9.34 18.76
C GLN A 209 -6.45 -8.96 17.34
N ASP A 210 -6.33 -7.67 17.05
CA ASP A 210 -6.48 -7.07 15.73
C ASP A 210 -5.15 -6.43 15.33
N TRP A 211 -4.49 -6.98 14.30
CA TRP A 211 -3.17 -6.54 13.87
C TRP A 211 -3.14 -6.01 12.45
N LEU A 212 -2.32 -4.99 12.27
CA LEU A 212 -1.93 -4.45 10.97
C LEU A 212 -0.41 -4.53 10.84
N SER A 213 0.09 -5.14 9.77
CA SER A 213 1.50 -5.06 9.40
C SER A 213 1.69 -4.23 8.13
N LEU A 214 2.65 -3.32 8.16
CA LEU A 214 3.11 -2.59 6.99
C LEU A 214 4.45 -3.18 6.54
N MET A 215 4.54 -3.54 5.26
CA MET A 215 5.73 -4.16 4.68
C MET A 215 6.31 -3.31 3.56
N THR A 216 7.63 -3.27 3.49
CA THR A 216 8.35 -2.62 2.39
C THR A 216 9.71 -3.26 2.17
N CYS A 217 10.31 -3.04 1.01
CA CYS A 217 11.64 -3.56 0.70
C CYS A 217 12.74 -2.78 1.43
N THR A 218 13.81 -3.48 1.77
CA THR A 218 15.05 -2.90 2.30
C THR A 218 16.25 -3.62 1.67
N PRO A 219 17.37 -2.93 1.36
CA PRO A 219 17.61 -1.49 1.55
C PRO A 219 16.84 -0.60 0.57
N TYR A 220 16.75 0.70 0.92
CA TYR A 220 16.08 1.74 0.14
C TYR A 220 16.50 1.75 -1.34
N GLY A 221 15.51 1.79 -2.24
CA GLY A 221 15.74 1.85 -3.68
C GLY A 221 16.19 0.54 -4.34
N ILE A 222 16.09 -0.59 -3.66
CA ILE A 222 16.28 -1.93 -4.22
C ILE A 222 14.94 -2.68 -4.06
N ASN A 223 14.21 -2.77 -5.15
CA ASN A 223 12.92 -3.46 -5.26
C ASN A 223 13.08 -4.75 -6.04
#